data_d62b5b7b005536e886af0ba4915727c5
#
_entry.id   d62b5b7b005536e886af0ba4915727c5
#
_cell.length_a   1.000
_cell.length_b   1.000
_cell.length_c   1.000
_cell.angle_alpha   90.00
_cell.angle_beta   90.00
_cell.angle_gamma   90.00
#
_symmetry.space_group_name_H-M   'P 1'
#
loop_
_entity.id
_entity.type
_entity.pdbx_description
1 polymer ?
#
loop_
_entity_poly.entity_id
_entity_poly.type
_entity_poly.pdbx_seq_one_letter_code
_entity_poly.pdbx_strand_id
1 'polypeptide(L)'
;MASNQKVIYVYESFRSTTPNFLGTLFVENVRGRESYSFEYDADWLKSSANYMYLDPDLQMYAGRQYPTGAKNVFGLFTDSSPDRWGRLLMTRRERILAEQEGRKPRKLLDSDFLLGVYDETRMGAIRFKLDKDGPFLSDDSKTPTPPWTSLRTLEEASRQFENDESGLEQKWIDQLIKPGSSLGGARPKATVLDTSGNLWIAKFPSKHDDVNVGAWEKVTHDLARLCGLDVPESMLIDFSKYGSTFLVRRFDRNGAARIHFASAMTMLGKTDGASAADGSSYLELVSFIKANGAAPKRDLTELWKRIVFNMAVSNTDDHMRNHGFILKADGWHLSPLYDVNPVPEGDELSLCVNEDDATISLDLALEIAPYCEISTKDATAMAADILKTVRDNWNRLAAECGLSRSAQEYMRPAFSLALE
;
A
#
# COMPACT_ATOMS: atom_id res chain seq x y z
N MET A 1 -39.59 -5.77 -9.31
CA MET A 1 -38.32 -5.13 -9.68
C MET A 1 -37.23 -6.14 -9.38
N ALA A 2 -36.48 -6.59 -10.41
CA ALA A 2 -35.37 -7.49 -10.18
C ALA A 2 -34.36 -6.78 -9.27
N SER A 3 -33.99 -7.39 -8.15
CA SER A 3 -32.96 -6.86 -7.25
C SER A 3 -31.66 -6.84 -8.05
N ASN A 4 -31.07 -5.64 -8.21
CA ASN A 4 -29.80 -5.48 -8.91
C ASN A 4 -28.65 -5.78 -7.93
N GLN A 5 -28.71 -6.99 -7.34
CA GLN A 5 -27.76 -7.49 -6.35
C GLN A 5 -26.66 -8.30 -7.05
N LYS A 6 -25.41 -7.90 -6.86
CA LYS A 6 -24.24 -8.75 -7.20
C LYS A 6 -23.92 -9.64 -5.99
N VAL A 7 -23.66 -10.90 -6.22
CA VAL A 7 -23.17 -11.86 -5.23
C VAL A 7 -21.72 -12.18 -5.59
N ILE A 8 -20.81 -11.98 -4.64
CA ILE A 8 -19.37 -12.17 -4.81
C ILE A 8 -18.91 -13.19 -3.76
N TYR A 9 -18.36 -14.29 -4.21
CA TYR A 9 -17.80 -15.33 -3.34
C TYR A 9 -16.36 -14.97 -2.99
N VAL A 10 -16.10 -14.84 -1.69
CA VAL A 10 -14.83 -14.41 -1.12
C VAL A 10 -14.07 -15.61 -0.58
N TYR A 11 -12.82 -15.72 -0.99
CA TYR A 11 -11.91 -16.78 -0.57
C TYR A 11 -10.68 -16.16 0.10
N GLU A 12 -10.09 -16.89 1.04
CA GLU A 12 -8.81 -16.58 1.63
C GLU A 12 -7.73 -17.61 1.22
N SER A 13 -6.48 -17.17 1.13
CA SER A 13 -5.32 -18.00 0.79
C SER A 13 -4.13 -17.74 1.73
N PHE A 14 -4.39 -17.28 2.96
CA PHE A 14 -3.34 -17.03 3.96
C PHE A 14 -3.11 -18.21 4.89
N ARG A 15 -4.05 -19.15 5.00
CA ARG A 15 -3.89 -20.37 5.79
C ARG A 15 -3.20 -21.49 5.02
N SER A 16 -3.45 -21.53 3.72
CA SER A 16 -2.86 -22.53 2.82
C SER A 16 -2.78 -22.02 1.39
N THR A 17 -2.01 -22.71 0.55
CA THR A 17 -1.98 -22.41 -0.90
C THR A 17 -3.29 -22.78 -1.60
N THR A 18 -4.09 -23.69 -1.02
CA THR A 18 -5.44 -23.97 -1.49
C THR A 18 -6.39 -22.93 -0.90
N PRO A 19 -7.11 -22.14 -1.73
CA PRO A 19 -8.02 -21.12 -1.25
C PRO A 19 -9.20 -21.73 -0.48
N ASN A 20 -9.49 -21.18 0.71
CA ASN A 20 -10.66 -21.56 1.53
C ASN A 20 -11.77 -20.55 1.31
N PHE A 21 -13.02 -21.03 1.27
CA PHE A 21 -14.17 -20.15 1.16
C PHE A 21 -14.38 -19.39 2.47
N LEU A 22 -14.24 -18.07 2.41
CA LEU A 22 -14.33 -17.16 3.57
C LEU A 22 -15.77 -16.74 3.85
N GLY A 23 -16.54 -16.48 2.79
CA GLY A 23 -17.90 -15.97 2.91
C GLY A 23 -18.42 -15.32 1.63
N THR A 24 -19.52 -14.60 1.75
CA THR A 24 -20.21 -13.98 0.62
C THR A 24 -20.34 -12.48 0.82
N LEU A 25 -19.88 -11.71 -0.15
CA LEU A 25 -20.07 -10.27 -0.25
C LEU A 25 -21.28 -9.98 -1.15
N PHE A 26 -22.25 -9.26 -0.62
CA PHE A 26 -23.42 -8.81 -1.35
C PHE A 26 -23.31 -7.34 -1.65
N VAL A 27 -23.54 -6.96 -2.90
CA VAL A 27 -23.51 -5.58 -3.35
C VAL A 27 -24.86 -5.24 -3.97
N GLU A 28 -25.55 -4.30 -3.38
CA GLU A 28 -26.84 -3.80 -3.86
C GLU A 28 -26.66 -2.42 -4.48
N ASN A 29 -27.12 -2.24 -5.70
CA ASN A 29 -27.08 -0.95 -6.37
C ASN A 29 -28.46 -0.29 -6.31
N VAL A 30 -28.55 0.84 -5.60
CA VAL A 30 -29.76 1.63 -5.49
C VAL A 30 -29.47 3.02 -6.04
N ARG A 31 -30.05 3.33 -7.21
CA ARG A 31 -29.93 4.65 -7.88
C ARG A 31 -28.48 5.09 -8.10
N GLY A 32 -27.59 4.16 -8.48
CA GLY A 32 -26.19 4.43 -8.77
C GLY A 32 -25.28 4.55 -7.54
N ARG A 33 -25.79 4.20 -6.37
CA ARG A 33 -25.01 4.03 -5.14
C ARG A 33 -24.98 2.56 -4.76
N GLU A 34 -23.81 2.05 -4.37
CA GLU A 34 -23.66 0.70 -3.89
C GLU A 34 -23.72 0.68 -2.37
N SER A 35 -24.41 -0.33 -1.82
CA SER A 35 -24.35 -0.72 -0.42
C SER A 35 -23.79 -2.13 -0.32
N TYR A 36 -23.00 -2.38 0.70
CA TYR A 36 -22.28 -3.62 0.89
C TYR A 36 -22.72 -4.30 2.15
N SER A 37 -22.84 -5.63 2.10
CA SER A 37 -22.96 -6.48 3.28
C SER A 37 -22.17 -7.75 3.08
N PHE A 38 -21.58 -8.27 4.15
CA PHE A 38 -20.79 -9.50 4.11
C PHE A 38 -21.31 -10.51 5.13
N GLU A 39 -21.27 -11.78 4.76
CA GLU A 39 -21.61 -12.89 5.63
C GLU A 39 -20.51 -13.95 5.57
N TYR A 40 -19.94 -14.28 6.74
CA TYR A 40 -18.95 -15.34 6.83
C TYR A 40 -19.59 -16.71 6.55
N ASP A 41 -18.79 -17.60 5.96
CA ASP A 41 -19.15 -19.01 5.86
C ASP A 41 -19.16 -19.67 7.25
N ALA A 42 -20.19 -20.49 7.52
CA ALA A 42 -20.37 -21.10 8.82
C ALA A 42 -19.28 -22.13 9.17
N ASP A 43 -18.76 -22.85 8.18
CA ASP A 43 -17.68 -23.82 8.39
C ASP A 43 -16.33 -23.11 8.54
N TRP A 44 -16.14 -22.00 7.83
CA TRP A 44 -14.98 -21.14 8.05
C TRP A 44 -14.96 -20.58 9.47
N LEU A 45 -16.07 -20.07 9.98
CA LEU A 45 -16.19 -19.56 11.37
C LEU A 45 -15.84 -20.62 12.40
N LYS A 46 -16.32 -21.86 12.23
CA LYS A 46 -16.01 -22.97 13.15
C LYS A 46 -14.51 -23.31 13.18
N SER A 47 -13.86 -23.23 12.00
CA SER A 47 -12.42 -23.52 11.86
C SER A 47 -11.53 -22.37 12.35
N SER A 48 -12.10 -21.19 12.60
CA SER A 48 -11.40 -19.92 12.82
C SER A 48 -11.40 -19.44 14.25
N ALA A 49 -11.80 -20.28 15.21
CA ALA A 49 -12.02 -19.91 16.62
C ALA A 49 -10.84 -19.16 17.30
N ASN A 50 -9.66 -19.15 16.70
CA ASN A 50 -8.46 -18.48 17.22
C ASN A 50 -7.99 -17.30 16.36
N TYR A 51 -8.74 -16.89 15.34
CA TYR A 51 -8.34 -15.76 14.50
C TYR A 51 -8.99 -14.47 14.97
N MET A 52 -8.16 -13.44 15.06
CA MET A 52 -8.62 -12.06 15.24
C MET A 52 -9.36 -11.61 13.99
N TYR A 53 -10.22 -10.61 14.16
CA TYR A 53 -10.97 -10.04 13.05
C TYR A 53 -10.02 -9.59 11.89
N LEU A 54 -10.52 -9.70 10.66
CA LEU A 54 -9.82 -9.25 9.45
C LEU A 54 -10.10 -7.78 9.12
N ASP A 55 -11.13 -7.23 9.73
CA ASP A 55 -11.63 -5.87 9.57
C ASP A 55 -12.42 -5.48 10.82
N PRO A 56 -12.30 -4.27 11.38
CA PRO A 56 -13.07 -3.83 12.54
C PRO A 56 -14.59 -3.95 12.38
N ASP A 57 -15.09 -3.83 11.15
CA ASP A 57 -16.51 -3.94 10.84
C ASP A 57 -16.99 -5.38 10.64
N LEU A 58 -16.06 -6.35 10.62
CA LEU A 58 -16.35 -7.77 10.41
C LEU A 58 -16.09 -8.58 11.67
N GLN A 59 -17.10 -8.70 12.51
CA GLN A 59 -17.04 -9.47 13.74
C GLN A 59 -17.21 -10.97 13.47
N MET A 60 -16.61 -11.84 14.29
CA MET A 60 -16.56 -13.29 14.10
C MET A 60 -17.88 -13.99 14.51
N TYR A 61 -18.99 -13.65 13.83
CA TYR A 61 -20.28 -14.30 14.03
C TYR A 61 -21.01 -14.54 12.69
N ALA A 62 -21.98 -15.46 12.71
CA ALA A 62 -22.83 -15.75 11.56
C ALA A 62 -23.85 -14.64 11.31
N GLY A 63 -24.18 -14.41 10.04
CA GLY A 63 -25.16 -13.43 9.60
C GLY A 63 -24.54 -12.23 8.88
N ARG A 64 -25.40 -11.45 8.25
CA ARG A 64 -24.98 -10.29 7.46
C ARG A 64 -24.51 -9.15 8.34
N GLN A 65 -23.34 -8.62 7.98
CA GLN A 65 -22.70 -7.48 8.62
C GLN A 65 -22.56 -6.35 7.60
N TYR A 66 -22.48 -5.12 8.07
CA TYR A 66 -22.47 -3.92 7.25
C TYR A 66 -21.33 -3.02 7.66
N PRO A 67 -20.73 -2.23 6.72
CA PRO A 67 -19.75 -1.21 7.08
C PRO A 67 -20.34 -0.20 8.06
N THR A 68 -19.54 0.27 9.00
CA THR A 68 -19.97 1.23 10.02
C THR A 68 -19.49 2.65 9.72
N GLY A 69 -20.09 3.65 10.40
CA GLY A 69 -19.71 5.05 10.25
C GLY A 69 -19.98 5.61 8.85
N ALA A 70 -19.03 6.36 8.31
CA ALA A 70 -19.12 6.98 6.98
C ALA A 70 -18.65 6.07 5.83
N LYS A 71 -18.25 4.83 6.14
CA LYS A 71 -17.72 3.89 5.13
C LYS A 71 -18.84 3.27 4.30
N ASN A 72 -18.65 3.21 2.99
CA ASN A 72 -19.56 2.51 2.09
C ASN A 72 -19.12 1.06 1.84
N VAL A 73 -17.82 0.76 1.99
CA VAL A 73 -17.20 -0.53 1.73
C VAL A 73 -16.36 -0.92 2.95
N PHE A 74 -16.27 -2.20 3.26
CA PHE A 74 -15.36 -2.71 4.29
C PHE A 74 -13.90 -2.42 3.91
N GLY A 75 -13.07 -2.09 4.87
CA GLY A 75 -11.65 -1.84 4.67
C GLY A 75 -10.91 -3.02 4.04
N LEU A 76 -11.23 -4.24 4.45
CA LEU A 76 -10.74 -5.50 3.87
C LEU A 76 -10.85 -5.53 2.34
N PHE A 77 -11.97 -5.07 1.79
CA PHE A 77 -12.19 -5.03 0.35
C PHE A 77 -11.58 -3.78 -0.28
N THR A 78 -11.47 -2.69 0.46
CA THR A 78 -10.77 -1.48 0.01
C THR A 78 -9.28 -1.76 -0.19
N ASP A 79 -8.61 -2.44 0.74
CA ASP A 79 -7.20 -2.84 0.62
C ASP A 79 -6.95 -3.84 -0.53
N SER A 80 -7.99 -4.58 -0.92
CA SER A 80 -7.97 -5.50 -2.06
C SER A 80 -8.34 -4.85 -3.40
N SER A 81 -8.72 -3.56 -3.38
CA SER A 81 -9.12 -2.77 -4.55
C SER A 81 -7.96 -1.91 -5.05
N PRO A 82 -8.02 -1.40 -6.30
CA PRO A 82 -7.00 -0.52 -6.81
C PRO A 82 -7.07 0.86 -6.17
N ASP A 83 -5.92 1.51 -6.06
CA ASP A 83 -5.79 2.92 -5.70
C ASP A 83 -5.86 3.84 -6.95
N ARG A 84 -5.48 5.10 -6.81
CA ARG A 84 -5.65 6.15 -7.83
C ARG A 84 -5.10 5.76 -9.20
N TRP A 85 -3.89 5.21 -9.26
CA TRP A 85 -3.29 4.76 -10.52
C TRP A 85 -4.12 3.66 -11.19
N GLY A 86 -4.42 2.59 -10.49
CA GLY A 86 -5.23 1.49 -11.02
C GLY A 86 -6.65 1.91 -11.38
N ARG A 87 -7.28 2.79 -10.59
CA ARG A 87 -8.61 3.37 -10.91
C ARG A 87 -8.56 4.22 -12.17
N LEU A 88 -7.48 5.00 -12.38
CA LEU A 88 -7.27 5.76 -13.61
C LEU A 88 -7.17 4.86 -14.84
N LEU A 89 -6.35 3.80 -14.77
CA LEU A 89 -6.22 2.80 -15.84
C LEU A 89 -7.57 2.17 -16.20
N MET A 90 -8.31 1.71 -15.20
CA MET A 90 -9.61 1.06 -15.39
C MET A 90 -10.65 2.02 -15.97
N THR A 91 -10.66 3.28 -15.54
CA THR A 91 -11.58 4.30 -16.03
C THR A 91 -11.30 4.64 -17.50
N ARG A 92 -10.03 4.77 -17.88
CA ARG A 92 -9.65 4.99 -19.28
C ARG A 92 -9.99 3.78 -20.16
N ARG A 93 -9.73 2.56 -19.67
CA ARG A 93 -10.14 1.35 -20.36
C ARG A 93 -11.64 1.31 -20.66
N GLU A 94 -12.48 1.68 -19.68
CA GLU A 94 -13.93 1.75 -19.88
C GLU A 94 -14.31 2.75 -20.99
N ARG A 95 -13.64 3.91 -21.08
CA ARG A 95 -13.88 4.88 -22.16
C ARG A 95 -13.59 4.30 -23.53
N ILE A 96 -12.44 3.64 -23.67
CA ILE A 96 -12.02 3.00 -24.93
C ILE A 96 -13.01 1.90 -25.35
N LEU A 97 -13.38 1.02 -24.42
CA LEU A 97 -14.34 -0.04 -24.69
C LEU A 97 -15.71 0.54 -25.11
N ALA A 98 -16.15 1.58 -24.41
CA ALA A 98 -17.41 2.26 -24.73
C ALA A 98 -17.40 2.86 -26.15
N GLU A 99 -16.29 3.48 -26.55
CA GLU A 99 -16.12 4.01 -27.92
C GLU A 99 -16.14 2.91 -28.96
N GLN A 100 -15.41 1.81 -28.74
CA GLN A 100 -15.39 0.65 -29.65
C GLN A 100 -16.77 0.00 -29.81
N GLU A 101 -17.57 -0.01 -28.74
CA GLU A 101 -18.92 -0.56 -28.70
C GLU A 101 -20.00 0.45 -29.13
N GLY A 102 -19.63 1.69 -29.45
CA GLY A 102 -20.55 2.74 -29.86
C GLY A 102 -21.55 3.18 -28.75
N ARG A 103 -21.18 3.02 -27.48
CA ARG A 103 -21.97 3.35 -26.31
C ARG A 103 -21.35 4.49 -25.49
N LYS A 104 -22.14 5.08 -24.59
CA LYS A 104 -21.58 6.02 -23.59
C LYS A 104 -20.78 5.27 -22.52
N PRO A 105 -19.61 5.83 -22.07
CA PRO A 105 -18.87 5.27 -20.95
C PRO A 105 -19.75 5.26 -19.70
N ARG A 106 -19.72 4.15 -18.96
CA ARG A 106 -20.41 4.08 -17.66
C ARG A 106 -19.48 4.60 -16.55
N LYS A 107 -20.05 5.12 -15.51
CA LYS A 107 -19.32 5.40 -14.27
C LYS A 107 -18.99 4.07 -13.59
N LEU A 108 -17.70 3.79 -13.36
CA LEU A 108 -17.29 2.63 -12.58
C LEU A 108 -17.59 2.88 -11.09
N LEU A 109 -18.07 1.86 -10.41
CA LEU A 109 -18.39 1.84 -8.99
C LEU A 109 -17.33 1.02 -8.23
N ASP A 110 -17.36 1.05 -6.90
CA ASP A 110 -16.34 0.36 -6.08
C ASP A 110 -16.31 -1.15 -6.35
N SER A 111 -17.45 -1.79 -6.58
CA SER A 111 -17.48 -3.20 -6.98
C SER A 111 -16.82 -3.47 -8.33
N ASP A 112 -16.90 -2.54 -9.29
CA ASP A 112 -16.23 -2.70 -10.59
C ASP A 112 -14.72 -2.62 -10.42
N PHE A 113 -14.23 -1.71 -9.57
CA PHE A 113 -12.82 -1.60 -9.24
C PHE A 113 -12.32 -2.84 -8.49
N LEU A 114 -13.04 -3.29 -7.47
CA LEU A 114 -12.70 -4.52 -6.74
C LEU A 114 -12.58 -5.74 -7.67
N LEU A 115 -13.56 -5.93 -8.54
CA LEU A 115 -13.63 -7.10 -9.42
C LEU A 115 -12.67 -7.01 -10.61
N GLY A 116 -12.25 -5.82 -11.01
CA GLY A 116 -11.37 -5.58 -12.15
C GLY A 116 -9.88 -5.80 -11.88
N VAL A 117 -9.46 -6.01 -10.63
CA VAL A 117 -8.07 -6.30 -10.29
C VAL A 117 -7.70 -7.71 -10.71
N TYR A 118 -6.55 -7.85 -11.37
CA TYR A 118 -5.99 -9.15 -11.74
C TYR A 118 -5.63 -9.97 -10.49
N ASP A 119 -6.16 -11.18 -10.39
CA ASP A 119 -6.08 -11.99 -9.15
C ASP A 119 -4.64 -12.26 -8.71
N GLU A 120 -3.74 -12.61 -9.62
CA GLU A 120 -2.35 -12.93 -9.31
C GLU A 120 -1.63 -11.76 -8.63
N THR A 121 -1.86 -10.54 -9.12
CA THR A 121 -1.20 -9.32 -8.61
C THR A 121 -1.97 -8.64 -7.49
N ARG A 122 -3.19 -9.09 -7.15
CA ARG A 122 -3.99 -8.53 -6.06
C ARG A 122 -3.21 -8.51 -4.74
N MET A 123 -3.27 -7.38 -4.01
CA MET A 123 -2.62 -7.23 -2.70
C MET A 123 -3.24 -8.20 -1.68
N GLY A 124 -2.37 -8.77 -0.84
CA GLY A 124 -2.78 -9.65 0.25
C GLY A 124 -3.28 -11.02 -0.23
N ALA A 125 -4.15 -11.63 0.55
CA ALA A 125 -4.55 -13.02 0.38
C ALA A 125 -6.05 -13.23 0.19
N ILE A 126 -6.83 -12.17 -0.04
CA ILE A 126 -8.26 -12.27 -0.34
C ILE A 126 -8.46 -12.38 -1.84
N ARG A 127 -9.31 -13.30 -2.25
CA ARG A 127 -9.58 -13.64 -3.66
C ARG A 127 -11.09 -13.70 -3.91
N PHE A 128 -11.52 -13.45 -5.14
CA PHE A 128 -12.93 -13.29 -5.48
C PHE A 128 -13.36 -14.16 -6.66
N LYS A 129 -14.61 -14.65 -6.59
CA LYS A 129 -15.29 -15.32 -7.69
C LYS A 129 -16.71 -14.78 -7.84
N LEU A 130 -17.26 -14.80 -9.05
CA LEU A 130 -18.69 -14.54 -9.30
C LEU A 130 -19.52 -15.83 -9.37
N ASP A 131 -18.87 -16.95 -9.59
CA ASP A 131 -19.44 -18.30 -9.54
C ASP A 131 -18.53 -19.16 -8.65
N LYS A 132 -19.11 -19.91 -7.70
CA LYS A 132 -18.35 -20.78 -6.78
C LYS A 132 -17.46 -21.77 -7.52
N ASP A 133 -17.97 -22.32 -8.60
CA ASP A 133 -17.30 -23.34 -9.43
C ASP A 133 -16.46 -22.71 -10.56
N GLY A 134 -16.57 -21.39 -10.77
CA GLY A 134 -15.84 -20.64 -11.79
C GLY A 134 -14.40 -20.30 -11.38
N PRO A 135 -13.65 -19.67 -12.29
CA PRO A 135 -12.28 -19.19 -12.01
C PRO A 135 -12.30 -18.00 -11.04
N PHE A 136 -11.15 -17.71 -10.46
CA PHE A 136 -10.94 -16.43 -9.77
C PHE A 136 -11.01 -15.28 -10.76
N LEU A 137 -11.50 -14.12 -10.30
CA LEU A 137 -11.76 -12.99 -11.18
C LEU A 137 -10.48 -12.39 -11.73
N SER A 138 -10.57 -12.00 -13.01
CA SER A 138 -9.48 -11.47 -13.79
C SER A 138 -8.26 -12.41 -13.86
N ASP A 139 -8.46 -13.71 -13.67
CA ASP A 139 -7.45 -14.76 -13.83
C ASP A 139 -7.41 -15.19 -15.31
N ASP A 140 -6.73 -14.37 -16.14
CA ASP A 140 -6.52 -14.69 -17.56
C ASP A 140 -5.10 -15.23 -17.75
N SER A 141 -4.99 -16.53 -17.80
CA SER A 141 -3.73 -17.25 -18.03
C SER A 141 -3.06 -16.96 -19.38
N LYS A 142 -3.79 -16.36 -20.34
CA LYS A 142 -3.24 -16.00 -21.66
C LYS A 142 -2.28 -14.82 -21.62
N THR A 143 -2.39 -13.98 -20.60
CA THR A 143 -1.53 -12.82 -20.40
C THR A 143 -1.04 -12.79 -18.95
N PRO A 144 0.02 -13.53 -18.62
CA PRO A 144 0.57 -13.62 -17.27
C PRO A 144 1.14 -12.27 -16.83
N THR A 145 1.42 -12.14 -15.52
CA THR A 145 2.17 -11.00 -14.96
C THR A 145 3.46 -10.81 -15.77
N PRO A 146 3.75 -9.60 -16.26
CA PRO A 146 4.89 -9.37 -17.14
C PRO A 146 6.21 -9.69 -16.41
N PRO A 147 7.15 -10.31 -17.12
CA PRO A 147 8.47 -10.56 -16.58
C PRO A 147 9.28 -9.27 -16.47
N TRP A 148 10.30 -9.29 -15.65
CA TRP A 148 11.27 -8.22 -15.43
C TRP A 148 11.83 -7.60 -16.74
N THR A 149 12.01 -8.42 -17.77
CA THR A 149 12.48 -7.98 -19.08
C THR A 149 11.56 -6.97 -19.77
N SER A 150 10.30 -6.85 -19.32
CA SER A 150 9.31 -5.91 -19.83
C SER A 150 9.39 -4.50 -19.21
N LEU A 151 10.23 -4.29 -18.19
CA LEU A 151 10.26 -3.03 -17.43
C LEU A 151 10.44 -1.78 -18.30
N ARG A 152 11.38 -1.81 -19.25
CA ARG A 152 11.57 -0.69 -20.21
C ARG A 152 10.31 -0.38 -21.01
N THR A 153 9.63 -1.42 -21.48
CA THR A 153 8.40 -1.26 -22.27
C THR A 153 7.27 -0.73 -21.41
N LEU A 154 7.18 -1.17 -20.14
CA LEU A 154 6.17 -0.68 -19.19
C LEU A 154 6.41 0.78 -18.77
N GLU A 155 7.67 1.19 -18.57
CA GLU A 155 8.01 2.59 -18.32
C GLU A 155 7.60 3.47 -19.51
N GLU A 156 7.96 3.06 -20.73
CA GLU A 156 7.56 3.79 -21.94
C GLU A 156 6.03 3.86 -22.08
N ALA A 157 5.34 2.73 -21.85
CA ALA A 157 3.88 2.68 -21.89
C ALA A 157 3.26 3.62 -20.85
N SER A 158 3.80 3.68 -19.62
CA SER A 158 3.28 4.56 -18.57
C SER A 158 3.48 6.03 -18.93
N ARG A 159 4.63 6.39 -19.50
CA ARG A 159 4.92 7.75 -19.97
C ARG A 159 4.00 8.17 -21.12
N GLN A 160 3.80 7.31 -22.10
CA GLN A 160 2.89 7.57 -23.22
C GLN A 160 1.43 7.68 -22.73
N PHE A 161 1.04 6.85 -21.78
CA PHE A 161 -0.27 6.92 -21.16
C PHE A 161 -0.50 8.26 -20.43
N GLU A 162 0.48 8.78 -19.68
CA GLU A 162 0.37 10.09 -19.04
C GLU A 162 0.34 11.25 -20.07
N ASN A 163 1.05 11.11 -21.19
CA ASN A 163 1.10 12.11 -22.26
C ASN A 163 -0.10 12.06 -23.21
N ASP A 164 -0.85 10.95 -23.23
CA ASP A 164 -2.04 10.80 -24.07
C ASP A 164 -3.20 11.61 -23.49
N GLU A 165 -3.33 12.87 -23.93
CA GLU A 165 -4.41 13.77 -23.52
C GLU A 165 -5.78 13.28 -23.98
N SER A 166 -5.87 12.54 -25.10
CA SER A 166 -7.13 11.95 -25.58
C SER A 166 -7.56 10.78 -24.68
N GLY A 167 -6.59 10.06 -24.07
CA GLY A 167 -6.81 8.89 -23.23
C GLY A 167 -7.37 7.68 -23.98
N LEU A 168 -7.21 7.61 -25.29
CA LEU A 168 -7.87 6.62 -26.16
C LEU A 168 -6.90 5.64 -26.85
N GLU A 169 -5.60 5.71 -26.55
CA GLU A 169 -4.63 4.76 -27.10
C GLU A 169 -4.66 3.40 -26.38
N GLN A 170 -5.46 2.46 -26.93
CA GLN A 170 -5.69 1.11 -26.38
C GLN A 170 -4.40 0.36 -26.05
N LYS A 171 -3.38 0.45 -26.91
CA LYS A 171 -2.13 -0.32 -26.77
C LYS A 171 -1.39 -0.07 -25.45
N TRP A 172 -1.46 1.15 -24.90
CA TRP A 172 -0.81 1.48 -23.62
C TRP A 172 -1.60 0.96 -22.43
N ILE A 173 -2.94 1.06 -22.52
CA ILE A 173 -3.84 0.50 -21.52
C ILE A 173 -3.68 -1.02 -21.41
N ASP A 174 -3.62 -1.73 -22.55
CA ASP A 174 -3.50 -3.19 -22.57
C ASP A 174 -2.20 -3.68 -21.88
N GLN A 175 -1.13 -2.91 -22.01
CA GLN A 175 0.13 -3.23 -21.34
C GLN A 175 0.11 -2.94 -19.83
N LEU A 176 -0.59 -1.90 -19.40
CA LEU A 176 -0.55 -1.42 -18.02
C LEU A 176 -1.66 -1.95 -17.13
N ILE A 177 -2.83 -2.33 -17.70
CA ILE A 177 -4.03 -2.60 -16.90
C ILE A 177 -3.85 -3.76 -15.91
N LYS A 178 -3.23 -4.85 -16.33
CA LYS A 178 -3.03 -6.02 -15.45
C LYS A 178 -1.95 -5.78 -14.40
N PRO A 179 -0.71 -5.39 -14.77
CA PRO A 179 0.34 -5.20 -13.79
C PRO A 179 0.13 -3.98 -12.88
N GLY A 180 -0.60 -2.95 -13.34
CA GLY A 180 -0.80 -1.70 -12.61
C GLY A 180 -2.09 -1.60 -11.81
N SER A 181 -3.05 -2.53 -12.00
CA SER A 181 -4.39 -2.38 -11.42
C SER A 181 -4.50 -2.69 -9.92
N SER A 182 -3.50 -3.31 -9.30
CA SER A 182 -3.61 -3.85 -7.93
C SER A 182 -2.82 -3.08 -6.87
N LEU A 183 -2.20 -1.94 -7.24
CA LEU A 183 -1.21 -1.29 -6.39
C LEU A 183 -1.70 0.07 -5.87
N GLY A 184 -1.26 0.43 -4.66
CA GLY A 184 -1.54 1.71 -4.01
C GLY A 184 -0.86 2.93 -4.65
N GLY A 185 -1.33 4.15 -4.33
CA GLY A 185 -0.75 5.43 -4.72
C GLY A 185 -1.12 5.94 -6.13
N ALA A 186 -0.73 7.17 -6.43
CA ALA A 186 -1.12 7.89 -7.66
C ALA A 186 -0.10 7.76 -8.79
N ARG A 187 1.17 7.46 -8.48
CA ARG A 187 2.27 7.41 -9.47
C ARG A 187 2.17 6.18 -10.37
N PRO A 188 2.69 6.29 -11.63
CA PRO A 188 2.79 5.16 -12.54
C PRO A 188 3.57 4.00 -11.92
N LYS A 189 2.97 2.80 -11.93
CA LYS A 189 3.60 1.60 -11.37
C LYS A 189 3.06 0.33 -11.99
N ALA A 190 3.83 -0.75 -11.86
CA ALA A 190 3.44 -2.07 -12.33
C ALA A 190 3.99 -3.17 -11.42
N THR A 191 3.28 -4.28 -11.33
CA THR A 191 3.79 -5.52 -10.74
C THR A 191 4.49 -6.33 -11.84
N VAL A 192 5.69 -6.80 -11.55
CA VAL A 192 6.50 -7.64 -12.45
C VAL A 192 7.04 -8.86 -11.73
N LEU A 193 7.41 -9.90 -12.49
CA LEU A 193 8.06 -11.11 -11.99
C LEU A 193 9.56 -11.07 -12.26
N ASP A 194 10.37 -11.37 -11.24
CA ASP A 194 11.79 -11.64 -11.45
C ASP A 194 12.02 -13.05 -12.04
N THR A 195 13.27 -13.37 -12.30
CA THR A 195 13.68 -14.68 -12.87
C THR A 195 13.45 -15.85 -11.91
N SER A 196 13.26 -15.57 -10.61
CA SER A 196 12.96 -16.57 -9.57
C SER A 196 11.45 -16.69 -9.28
N GLY A 197 10.60 -15.95 -9.99
CA GLY A 197 9.15 -15.94 -9.82
C GLY A 197 8.64 -15.10 -8.64
N ASN A 198 9.47 -14.20 -8.07
CA ASN A 198 9.02 -13.28 -7.04
C ASN A 198 8.34 -12.07 -7.67
N LEU A 199 7.30 -11.57 -7.02
CA LEU A 199 6.61 -10.34 -7.41
C LEU A 199 7.36 -9.11 -6.89
N TRP A 200 7.51 -8.13 -7.78
CA TRP A 200 8.09 -6.82 -7.49
C TRP A 200 7.13 -5.71 -7.93
N ILE A 201 7.20 -4.60 -7.25
CA ILE A 201 6.54 -3.35 -7.65
C ILE A 201 7.61 -2.48 -8.31
N ALA A 202 7.38 -2.10 -9.57
CA ALA A 202 8.16 -1.09 -10.26
C ALA A 202 7.41 0.23 -10.21
N LYS A 203 8.01 1.28 -9.65
CA LYS A 203 7.50 2.66 -9.65
C LYS A 203 8.27 3.43 -10.72
N PHE A 204 7.56 3.89 -11.74
CA PHE A 204 8.13 4.57 -12.89
C PHE A 204 8.22 6.08 -12.69
N PRO A 205 9.13 6.78 -13.40
CA PRO A 205 9.11 8.23 -13.47
C PRO A 205 7.77 8.73 -14.00
N SER A 206 7.24 9.80 -13.40
CA SER A 206 6.03 10.49 -13.87
C SER A 206 6.40 11.79 -14.59
N LYS A 207 5.56 12.23 -15.53
CA LYS A 207 5.71 13.55 -16.16
C LYS A 207 5.52 14.72 -15.17
N HIS A 208 4.99 14.45 -14.00
CA HIS A 208 4.73 15.43 -12.95
C HIS A 208 5.86 15.51 -11.92
N ASP A 209 6.95 14.76 -12.12
CA ASP A 209 8.07 14.76 -11.19
C ASP A 209 8.99 15.96 -11.43
N ASP A 210 9.16 16.78 -10.40
CA ASP A 210 10.14 17.88 -10.38
C ASP A 210 11.55 17.40 -10.02
N VAL A 211 11.66 16.24 -9.39
CA VAL A 211 12.91 15.60 -8.97
C VAL A 211 12.93 14.12 -9.38
N ASN A 212 14.08 13.47 -9.32
CA ASN A 212 14.17 12.02 -9.54
C ASN A 212 13.63 11.26 -8.31
N VAL A 213 12.29 11.15 -8.22
CA VAL A 213 11.60 10.54 -7.06
C VAL A 213 12.03 9.11 -6.84
N GLY A 214 12.18 8.29 -7.90
CA GLY A 214 12.62 6.90 -7.76
C GLY A 214 14.02 6.78 -7.15
N ALA A 215 14.95 7.67 -7.50
CA ALA A 215 16.28 7.70 -6.88
C ALA A 215 16.22 8.15 -5.42
N TRP A 216 15.38 9.13 -5.08
CA TRP A 216 15.22 9.56 -3.69
C TRP A 216 14.54 8.53 -2.82
N GLU A 217 13.53 7.82 -3.33
CA GLU A 217 12.92 6.69 -2.63
C GLU A 217 13.95 5.57 -2.37
N LYS A 218 14.87 5.32 -3.32
CA LYS A 218 15.97 4.37 -3.11
C LYS A 218 16.92 4.83 -2.01
N VAL A 219 17.29 6.10 -1.97
CA VAL A 219 18.15 6.68 -0.93
C VAL A 219 17.52 6.48 0.45
N THR A 220 16.26 6.87 0.64
CA THR A 220 15.58 6.74 1.94
C THR A 220 15.38 5.27 2.32
N HIS A 221 15.10 4.41 1.37
CA HIS A 221 14.98 2.98 1.59
C HIS A 221 16.30 2.35 2.06
N ASP A 222 17.43 2.74 1.46
CA ASP A 222 18.75 2.26 1.89
C ASP A 222 19.17 2.84 3.25
N LEU A 223 18.82 4.11 3.52
CA LEU A 223 18.99 4.70 4.85
C LEU A 223 18.19 3.95 5.92
N ALA A 224 16.92 3.64 5.65
CA ALA A 224 16.07 2.85 6.55
C ALA A 224 16.71 1.50 6.88
N ARG A 225 17.24 0.81 5.87
CA ARG A 225 17.97 -0.45 6.07
C ARG A 225 19.22 -0.29 6.93
N LEU A 226 20.00 0.79 6.71
CA LEU A 226 21.18 1.09 7.52
C LEU A 226 20.82 1.43 8.99
N CYS A 227 19.65 2.04 9.21
CA CYS A 227 19.10 2.27 10.54
C CYS A 227 18.52 0.99 11.19
N GLY A 228 18.60 -0.16 10.52
CA GLY A 228 18.11 -1.45 11.02
C GLY A 228 16.59 -1.53 11.09
N LEU A 229 15.87 -0.80 10.21
CA LEU A 229 14.44 -0.93 9.99
C LEU A 229 14.15 -2.12 9.07
N ASP A 230 12.99 -2.74 9.28
CA ASP A 230 12.51 -3.83 8.43
C ASP A 230 12.00 -3.27 7.10
N VAL A 231 12.78 -3.43 6.04
CA VAL A 231 12.46 -2.99 4.68
C VAL A 231 12.60 -4.12 3.67
N PRO A 232 11.77 -4.19 2.63
CA PRO A 232 11.91 -5.19 1.58
C PRO A 232 13.20 -4.98 0.76
N GLU A 233 13.56 -5.97 -0.03
CA GLU A 233 14.62 -5.84 -1.03
C GLU A 233 14.23 -4.81 -2.09
N SER A 234 15.19 -3.95 -2.51
CA SER A 234 14.93 -2.90 -3.50
C SER A 234 16.07 -2.73 -4.48
N MET A 235 15.74 -2.21 -5.66
CA MET A 235 16.70 -1.90 -6.72
C MET A 235 16.33 -0.58 -7.41
N LEU A 236 17.31 0.03 -8.07
CA LEU A 236 17.14 1.22 -8.91
C LEU A 236 17.65 0.91 -10.32
N ILE A 237 16.88 1.24 -11.35
CA ILE A 237 17.25 0.99 -12.74
C ILE A 237 16.90 2.23 -13.58
N ASP A 238 17.82 2.64 -14.44
CA ASP A 238 17.61 3.73 -15.39
C ASP A 238 17.29 3.17 -16.77
N PHE A 239 16.08 3.41 -17.26
CA PHE A 239 15.69 3.06 -18.62
C PHE A 239 15.63 4.27 -19.56
N SER A 240 15.43 5.45 -19.01
CA SER A 240 15.26 6.69 -19.76
C SER A 240 15.93 7.87 -19.05
N LYS A 241 15.96 9.02 -19.73
CA LYS A 241 16.48 10.29 -19.16
C LYS A 241 15.49 11.00 -18.22
N TYR A 242 14.28 10.46 -18.04
CA TYR A 242 13.21 11.13 -17.31
C TYR A 242 13.24 10.87 -15.80
N GLY A 243 14.08 9.96 -15.37
CA GLY A 243 14.27 9.57 -13.98
C GLY A 243 14.54 8.07 -13.85
N SER A 244 14.71 7.61 -12.63
CA SER A 244 15.01 6.23 -12.33
C SER A 244 13.73 5.46 -11.95
N THR A 245 13.62 4.22 -12.40
CA THR A 245 12.60 3.29 -11.95
C THR A 245 13.04 2.64 -10.64
N PHE A 246 12.29 2.86 -9.57
CA PHE A 246 12.48 2.20 -8.28
C PHE A 246 11.73 0.87 -8.24
N LEU A 247 12.40 -0.18 -7.84
CA LEU A 247 11.84 -1.51 -7.68
C LEU A 247 11.90 -1.96 -6.24
N VAL A 248 10.81 -2.51 -5.74
CA VAL A 248 10.73 -3.08 -4.40
C VAL A 248 10.03 -4.43 -4.43
N ARG A 249 10.61 -5.42 -3.74
CA ARG A 249 10.05 -6.77 -3.64
C ARG A 249 8.77 -6.75 -2.81
N ARG A 250 7.74 -7.45 -3.27
CA ARG A 250 6.50 -7.56 -2.51
C ARG A 250 6.69 -8.46 -1.31
N PHE A 251 6.27 -7.98 -0.14
CA PHE A 251 6.34 -8.71 1.13
C PHE A 251 5.07 -9.53 1.42
N ASP A 252 4.01 -9.34 0.63
CA ASP A 252 2.76 -10.11 0.77
C ASP A 252 2.78 -11.43 -0.02
N ARG A 253 3.96 -11.87 -0.42
CA ARG A 253 4.20 -13.16 -1.10
C ARG A 253 5.41 -13.87 -0.53
N ASN A 254 5.30 -15.21 -0.46
CA ASN A 254 6.42 -16.10 -0.21
C ASN A 254 6.32 -17.29 -1.18
N GLY A 255 7.00 -17.20 -2.32
CA GLY A 255 6.79 -18.09 -3.46
C GLY A 255 5.31 -18.03 -3.90
N ALA A 256 4.65 -19.18 -3.99
CA ALA A 256 3.23 -19.30 -4.34
C ALA A 256 2.28 -18.93 -3.18
N ALA A 257 2.77 -18.86 -1.93
CA ALA A 257 1.94 -18.55 -0.78
C ALA A 257 1.66 -17.04 -0.71
N ARG A 258 0.41 -16.71 -0.37
CA ARG A 258 -0.04 -15.33 -0.13
C ARG A 258 -0.02 -15.02 1.37
N ILE A 259 0.47 -13.86 1.72
CA ILE A 259 0.42 -13.32 3.07
C ILE A 259 -0.68 -12.27 3.09
N HIS A 260 -1.62 -12.37 4.02
CA HIS A 260 -2.67 -11.36 4.11
C HIS A 260 -2.09 -10.05 4.63
N PHE A 261 -2.51 -8.96 4.00
CA PHE A 261 -2.13 -7.59 4.31
C PHE A 261 -3.40 -6.78 4.60
N ALA A 262 -3.33 -5.95 5.61
CA ALA A 262 -4.32 -4.91 5.89
C ALA A 262 -3.60 -3.59 6.19
N SER A 263 -4.07 -2.48 5.62
CA SER A 263 -3.56 -1.15 5.93
C SER A 263 -3.94 -0.74 7.37
N ALA A 264 -3.15 0.14 7.97
CA ALA A 264 -3.51 0.74 9.25
C ALA A 264 -4.84 1.52 9.14
N MET A 265 -5.09 2.16 8.00
CA MET A 265 -6.37 2.79 7.71
C MET A 265 -7.54 1.82 7.90
N THR A 266 -7.44 0.60 7.36
CA THR A 266 -8.45 -0.45 7.55
C THR A 266 -8.55 -0.89 8.99
N MET A 267 -7.44 -1.25 9.63
CA MET A 267 -7.45 -1.84 10.97
C MET A 267 -7.86 -0.85 12.06
N LEU A 268 -7.69 0.44 11.84
CA LEU A 268 -8.14 1.52 12.72
C LEU A 268 -9.53 2.06 12.36
N GLY A 269 -10.19 1.49 11.35
CA GLY A 269 -11.52 1.91 10.92
C GLY A 269 -11.60 3.30 10.30
N LYS A 270 -10.46 3.83 9.84
CA LYS A 270 -10.35 5.16 9.22
C LYS A 270 -10.79 5.16 7.74
N THR A 271 -10.98 6.34 7.20
CA THR A 271 -11.26 6.57 5.77
C THR A 271 -10.08 7.26 5.10
N ASP A 272 -10.05 7.23 3.76
CA ASP A 272 -9.00 7.91 2.98
C ASP A 272 -8.96 9.40 3.29
N GLY A 273 -7.75 9.94 3.49
CA GLY A 273 -7.52 11.33 3.89
C GLY A 273 -7.41 11.55 5.41
N ALA A 274 -7.53 10.52 6.23
CA ALA A 274 -7.28 10.63 7.67
C ALA A 274 -5.85 11.11 7.94
N SER A 275 -5.70 12.18 8.73
CA SER A 275 -4.46 12.91 8.96
C SER A 275 -4.44 13.60 10.33
N ALA A 276 -3.36 14.27 10.66
CA ALA A 276 -3.25 15.11 11.86
C ALA A 276 -4.39 16.13 11.99
N ALA A 277 -4.92 16.63 10.85
CA ALA A 277 -6.01 17.60 10.85
C ALA A 277 -7.32 17.08 11.48
N ASP A 278 -7.53 15.76 11.49
CA ASP A 278 -8.67 15.11 12.16
C ASP A 278 -8.27 14.40 13.47
N GLY A 279 -7.05 14.62 13.97
CA GLY A 279 -6.51 14.02 15.18
C GLY A 279 -6.02 12.57 14.99
N SER A 280 -5.82 12.12 13.75
CA SER A 280 -5.23 10.80 13.50
C SER A 280 -3.75 10.80 13.90
N SER A 281 -3.33 9.81 14.71
CA SER A 281 -2.00 9.80 15.33
C SER A 281 -1.33 8.43 15.29
N TYR A 282 -0.01 8.42 15.46
CA TYR A 282 0.76 7.17 15.66
C TYR A 282 0.36 6.44 16.95
N LEU A 283 -0.22 7.12 17.94
CA LEU A 283 -0.70 6.48 19.17
C LEU A 283 -1.87 5.54 18.93
N GLU A 284 -2.65 5.74 17.85
CA GLU A 284 -3.68 4.78 17.44
C GLU A 284 -3.04 3.47 16.94
N LEU A 285 -1.92 3.55 16.19
CA LEU A 285 -1.12 2.39 15.78
C LEU A 285 -0.52 1.67 16.99
N VAL A 286 0.04 2.43 17.93
CA VAL A 286 0.54 1.89 19.22
C VAL A 286 -0.54 1.11 19.94
N SER A 287 -1.74 1.69 20.06
CA SER A 287 -2.89 1.06 20.73
C SER A 287 -3.31 -0.22 20.02
N PHE A 288 -3.37 -0.21 18.69
CA PHE A 288 -3.68 -1.40 17.90
C PHE A 288 -2.65 -2.51 18.09
N ILE A 289 -1.36 -2.19 18.01
CA ILE A 289 -0.27 -3.18 18.19
C ILE A 289 -0.34 -3.81 19.58
N LYS A 290 -0.59 -3.03 20.62
CA LYS A 290 -0.74 -3.54 22.00
C LYS A 290 -1.92 -4.49 22.16
N ALA A 291 -3.05 -4.16 21.54
CA ALA A 291 -4.28 -4.92 21.69
C ALA A 291 -4.32 -6.17 20.79
N ASN A 292 -3.73 -6.11 19.59
CA ASN A 292 -3.96 -7.08 18.52
C ASN A 292 -2.68 -7.68 17.92
N GLY A 293 -1.51 -7.11 18.22
CA GLY A 293 -0.23 -7.58 17.68
C GLY A 293 0.23 -8.90 18.28
N ALA A 294 0.82 -9.77 17.48
CA ALA A 294 1.40 -11.03 17.94
C ALA A 294 2.79 -10.86 18.59
N ALA A 295 3.49 -9.77 18.25
CA ALA A 295 4.81 -9.46 18.81
C ALA A 295 4.91 -7.97 19.25
N PRO A 296 4.06 -7.51 20.22
CA PRO A 296 3.88 -6.08 20.49
C PRO A 296 5.19 -5.37 20.82
N LYS A 297 6.03 -5.92 21.66
CA LYS A 297 7.31 -5.28 22.03
C LYS A 297 8.21 -5.02 20.83
N ARG A 298 8.33 -5.98 19.91
CA ARG A 298 9.12 -5.84 18.68
C ARG A 298 8.49 -4.79 17.76
N ASP A 299 7.18 -4.88 17.52
CA ASP A 299 6.48 -4.05 16.57
C ASP A 299 6.33 -2.60 17.05
N LEU A 300 6.19 -2.38 18.37
CA LEU A 300 6.22 -1.05 18.98
C LEU A 300 7.61 -0.40 18.86
N THR A 301 8.68 -1.15 19.11
CA THR A 301 10.05 -0.64 18.93
C THR A 301 10.31 -0.27 17.47
N GLU A 302 9.87 -1.13 16.53
CA GLU A 302 9.99 -0.88 15.11
C GLU A 302 9.18 0.35 14.68
N LEU A 303 7.92 0.50 15.14
CA LEU A 303 7.08 1.66 14.84
C LEU A 303 7.73 2.96 15.34
N TRP A 304 8.20 2.97 16.59
CA TRP A 304 8.84 4.14 17.16
C TRP A 304 10.10 4.56 16.38
N LYS A 305 10.94 3.58 16.00
CA LYS A 305 12.11 3.84 15.14
C LYS A 305 11.71 4.42 13.78
N ARG A 306 10.60 3.98 13.19
CA ARG A 306 10.06 4.54 11.93
C ARG A 306 9.64 5.99 12.09
N ILE A 307 9.00 6.36 13.21
CA ILE A 307 8.62 7.74 13.50
C ILE A 307 9.86 8.63 13.53
N VAL A 308 10.90 8.25 14.30
CA VAL A 308 12.17 8.98 14.33
C VAL A 308 12.83 9.05 12.95
N PHE A 309 12.80 7.96 12.20
CA PHE A 309 13.35 7.91 10.85
C PHE A 309 12.59 8.82 9.87
N ASN A 310 11.25 8.81 9.89
CA ASN A 310 10.42 9.70 9.06
C ASN A 310 10.72 11.17 9.36
N MET A 311 10.93 11.53 10.63
CA MET A 311 11.40 12.86 11.03
C MET A 311 12.80 13.17 10.49
N ALA A 312 13.73 12.22 10.56
CA ALA A 312 15.12 12.40 10.14
C ALA A 312 15.29 12.57 8.61
N VAL A 313 14.30 12.13 7.81
CA VAL A 313 14.29 12.28 6.36
C VAL A 313 13.13 13.17 5.88
N SER A 314 12.40 13.82 6.78
CA SER A 314 11.19 14.63 6.49
C SER A 314 10.21 13.92 5.56
N ASN A 315 9.88 12.66 5.88
CA ASN A 315 8.82 11.94 5.15
C ASN A 315 7.45 12.44 5.61
N THR A 316 7.00 13.56 5.08
CA THR A 316 5.77 14.24 5.49
C THR A 316 4.50 13.62 4.92
N ASP A 317 4.60 12.68 3.97
CA ASP A 317 3.44 11.94 3.41
C ASP A 317 3.21 10.59 4.12
N ASP A 318 3.64 10.44 5.39
CA ASP A 318 3.50 9.20 6.16
C ASP A 318 2.10 9.04 6.76
N HIS A 319 1.12 8.77 5.92
CA HIS A 319 -0.29 8.62 6.30
C HIS A 319 -0.66 7.16 6.64
N MET A 320 -1.89 6.92 7.16
CA MET A 320 -2.39 5.61 7.62
C MET A 320 -2.36 4.49 6.56
N ARG A 321 -2.25 4.81 5.27
CA ARG A 321 -2.10 3.81 4.20
C ARG A 321 -0.64 3.41 3.96
N ASN A 322 0.32 4.18 4.47
CA ASN A 322 1.75 3.87 4.40
C ASN A 322 2.21 3.00 5.58
N HIS A 323 1.30 2.71 6.51
CA HIS A 323 1.44 1.68 7.53
C HIS A 323 0.51 0.51 7.26
N GLY A 324 0.96 -0.70 7.55
CA GLY A 324 0.15 -1.88 7.38
C GLY A 324 0.56 -3.01 8.31
N PHE A 325 -0.29 -4.03 8.30
CA PHE A 325 -0.09 -5.24 9.08
C PHE A 325 -0.13 -6.46 8.16
N ILE A 326 0.66 -7.46 8.49
CA ILE A 326 0.67 -8.76 7.83
C ILE A 326 0.20 -9.82 8.80
N LEU A 327 -0.69 -10.70 8.33
CA LEU A 327 -1.22 -11.80 9.11
C LEU A 327 -0.32 -13.03 8.93
N LYS A 328 0.30 -13.47 10.01
CA LYS A 328 1.07 -14.71 10.09
C LYS A 328 0.31 -15.75 10.91
N ALA A 329 0.89 -16.94 11.05
CA ALA A 329 0.27 -18.04 11.79
C ALA A 329 0.00 -17.73 13.28
N ASP A 330 0.79 -16.85 13.88
CA ASP A 330 0.72 -16.41 15.27
C ASP A 330 -0.11 -15.11 15.46
N GLY A 331 -0.55 -14.46 14.38
CA GLY A 331 -1.38 -13.26 14.43
C GLY A 331 -0.85 -12.09 13.59
N TRP A 332 -1.32 -10.89 13.90
CA TRP A 332 -0.96 -9.66 13.20
C TRP A 332 0.44 -9.16 13.61
N HIS A 333 1.23 -8.77 12.61
CA HIS A 333 2.54 -8.14 12.77
C HIS A 333 2.60 -6.84 11.97
N LEU A 334 3.37 -5.88 12.44
CA LEU A 334 3.68 -4.69 11.64
C LEU A 334 4.35 -5.14 10.33
N SER A 335 3.89 -4.63 9.19
CA SER A 335 4.48 -4.94 7.87
C SER A 335 5.88 -4.35 7.76
N PRO A 336 6.72 -4.80 6.82
CA PRO A 336 7.89 -4.03 6.43
C PRO A 336 7.53 -2.59 6.06
N LEU A 337 8.47 -1.66 6.23
CA LEU A 337 8.34 -0.26 5.86
C LEU A 337 8.30 -0.11 4.33
N TYR A 338 7.44 0.75 3.80
CA TYR A 338 7.29 1.05 2.38
C TYR A 338 6.84 2.49 2.16
N ASP A 339 7.07 2.99 0.95
CA ASP A 339 6.63 4.31 0.46
C ASP A 339 7.17 5.48 1.29
N VAL A 340 8.50 5.54 1.46
CA VAL A 340 9.20 6.59 2.20
C VAL A 340 9.94 7.50 1.25
N ASN A 341 9.55 8.76 1.20
CA ASN A 341 10.12 9.77 0.32
C ASN A 341 10.52 11.02 1.10
N PRO A 342 11.71 11.61 0.85
CA PRO A 342 12.11 12.85 1.52
C PRO A 342 11.39 14.04 0.90
N VAL A 343 10.94 14.97 1.73
CA VAL A 343 10.29 16.21 1.32
C VAL A 343 11.09 17.40 1.85
N PRO A 344 11.64 18.27 0.98
CA PRO A 344 12.56 19.34 1.42
C PRO A 344 11.86 20.50 2.13
N GLU A 345 10.54 20.62 2.05
CA GLU A 345 9.74 21.76 2.51
C GLU A 345 8.68 21.34 3.54
N GLY A 346 8.98 20.34 4.38
CA GLY A 346 8.02 19.85 5.37
C GLY A 346 8.52 20.00 6.80
N ASP A 347 7.69 20.56 7.68
CA ASP A 347 7.94 20.72 9.12
C ASP A 347 6.97 19.91 10.00
N GLU A 348 5.94 19.30 9.39
CA GLU A 348 4.98 18.42 10.04
C GLU A 348 4.84 17.08 9.32
N LEU A 349 4.55 16.03 10.08
CA LEU A 349 4.18 14.72 9.54
C LEU A 349 2.68 14.68 9.19
N SER A 350 2.24 13.72 8.37
CA SER A 350 0.82 13.52 8.07
C SER A 350 -0.01 13.09 9.28
N LEU A 351 0.60 12.49 10.29
CA LEU A 351 -0.04 12.01 11.50
C LEU A 351 0.50 12.76 12.71
N CYS A 352 -0.35 13.00 13.70
CA CYS A 352 0.11 13.49 14.99
C CYS A 352 1.08 12.48 15.61
N VAL A 353 2.17 13.00 16.18
CA VAL A 353 3.16 12.19 16.91
C VAL A 353 2.60 11.81 18.29
N ASN A 354 2.04 12.76 19.01
CA ASN A 354 1.27 12.54 20.24
C ASN A 354 -0.24 12.66 19.95
N GLU A 355 -1.03 13.26 20.85
CA GLU A 355 -2.49 13.39 20.70
C GLU A 355 -2.88 14.44 19.65
N ASP A 356 -2.12 15.53 19.47
CA ASP A 356 -2.51 16.71 18.68
C ASP A 356 -1.35 17.45 17.97
N ASP A 357 -0.11 16.99 18.09
CA ASP A 357 1.08 17.63 17.51
C ASP A 357 1.76 16.71 16.48
N ALA A 358 1.90 17.21 15.25
CA ALA A 358 2.52 16.53 14.13
C ALA A 358 3.93 17.06 13.77
N THR A 359 4.44 18.03 14.55
CA THR A 359 5.72 18.71 14.29
C THR A 359 6.88 17.71 14.21
N ILE A 360 7.76 17.90 13.24
CA ILE A 360 9.03 17.17 13.15
C ILE A 360 9.93 17.62 14.31
N SER A 361 9.90 16.88 15.41
CA SER A 361 10.61 17.19 16.65
C SER A 361 11.09 15.93 17.36
N LEU A 362 12.39 15.88 17.66
CA LEU A 362 12.95 14.78 18.42
C LEU A 362 12.35 14.70 19.83
N ASP A 363 12.04 15.84 20.45
CA ASP A 363 11.45 15.88 21.78
C ASP A 363 10.09 15.19 21.81
N LEU A 364 9.24 15.41 20.78
CA LEU A 364 7.96 14.69 20.63
C LEU A 364 8.16 13.19 20.47
N ALA A 365 9.14 12.77 19.66
CA ALA A 365 9.44 11.34 19.50
C ALA A 365 9.88 10.71 20.83
N LEU A 366 10.69 11.43 21.65
CA LEU A 366 11.11 10.98 22.98
C LEU A 366 9.95 10.96 23.98
N GLU A 367 9.03 11.92 23.91
CA GLU A 367 7.82 11.99 24.74
C GLU A 367 6.95 10.74 24.57
N ILE A 368 6.77 10.25 23.33
CA ILE A 368 5.93 9.08 23.08
C ILE A 368 6.64 7.73 23.27
N ALA A 369 7.96 7.70 23.48
CA ALA A 369 8.71 6.45 23.65
C ALA A 369 8.16 5.53 24.77
N PRO A 370 7.71 6.05 25.94
CA PRO A 370 7.08 5.21 26.98
C PRO A 370 5.79 4.53 26.52
N TYR A 371 5.01 5.16 25.63
CA TYR A 371 3.83 4.51 25.02
C TYR A 371 4.22 3.31 24.16
N CYS A 372 5.43 3.33 23.58
CA CYS A 372 6.01 2.21 22.85
C CYS A 372 6.79 1.22 23.73
N GLU A 373 6.67 1.33 25.07
CA GLU A 373 7.38 0.50 26.06
C GLU A 373 8.92 0.61 25.96
N ILE A 374 9.42 1.77 25.54
CA ILE A 374 10.84 2.07 25.41
C ILE A 374 11.26 3.01 26.55
N SER A 375 12.35 2.67 27.25
CA SER A 375 12.89 3.57 28.27
C SER A 375 13.45 4.85 27.63
N THR A 376 13.39 5.99 28.32
CA THR A 376 13.94 7.26 27.83
C THR A 376 15.43 7.11 27.45
N LYS A 377 16.20 6.35 28.22
CA LYS A 377 17.61 6.09 27.94
C LYS A 377 17.79 5.35 26.60
N ASP A 378 17.02 4.30 26.38
CA ASP A 378 17.12 3.49 25.14
C ASP A 378 16.59 4.29 23.95
N ALA A 379 15.50 5.06 24.11
CA ALA A 379 14.95 5.94 23.09
C ALA A 379 15.98 6.98 22.65
N THR A 380 16.63 7.67 23.60
CA THR A 380 17.68 8.66 23.29
C THR A 380 18.84 8.02 22.53
N ALA A 381 19.29 6.83 22.94
CA ALA A 381 20.37 6.12 22.27
C ALA A 381 20.00 5.72 20.85
N MET A 382 18.80 5.13 20.65
CA MET A 382 18.32 4.71 19.33
C MET A 382 18.09 5.91 18.40
N ALA A 383 17.54 7.01 18.90
CA ALA A 383 17.36 8.23 18.11
C ALA A 383 18.71 8.80 17.65
N ALA A 384 19.68 8.92 18.56
CA ALA A 384 21.01 9.38 18.20
C ALA A 384 21.69 8.50 17.13
N ASP A 385 21.50 7.18 17.20
CA ASP A 385 22.05 6.25 16.21
C ASP A 385 21.37 6.41 14.82
N ILE A 386 20.04 6.58 14.79
CA ILE A 386 19.29 6.86 13.56
C ILE A 386 19.74 8.18 12.93
N LEU A 387 19.75 9.26 13.70
CA LEU A 387 20.17 10.60 13.19
C LEU A 387 21.60 10.57 12.67
N LYS A 388 22.52 9.95 13.43
CA LYS A 388 23.90 9.77 13.00
C LYS A 388 23.99 8.96 11.70
N THR A 389 23.27 7.86 11.59
CA THR A 389 23.28 7.00 10.40
C THR A 389 22.77 7.77 9.18
N VAL A 390 21.70 8.52 9.30
CA VAL A 390 21.17 9.37 8.22
C VAL A 390 22.21 10.43 7.84
N ARG A 391 22.71 11.21 8.80
CA ARG A 391 23.72 12.25 8.59
C ARG A 391 24.94 11.75 7.83
N ASP A 392 25.50 10.63 8.28
CA ASP A 392 26.77 10.10 7.78
C ASP A 392 26.64 9.46 6.37
N ASN A 393 25.40 9.12 5.91
CA ASN A 393 25.21 8.32 4.70
C ASN A 393 24.35 8.94 3.60
N TRP A 394 23.45 9.91 3.89
CA TRP A 394 22.45 10.35 2.91
C TRP A 394 23.07 10.88 1.60
N ASN A 395 24.11 11.71 1.67
CA ASN A 395 24.73 12.29 0.46
C ASN A 395 25.56 11.28 -0.32
N ARG A 396 26.21 10.32 0.36
CA ARG A 396 26.92 9.21 -0.29
C ARG A 396 25.94 8.35 -1.07
N LEU A 397 24.84 7.92 -0.43
CA LEU A 397 23.79 7.12 -1.08
C LEU A 397 23.13 7.88 -2.23
N ALA A 398 22.91 9.20 -2.08
CA ALA A 398 22.39 10.04 -3.16
C ALA A 398 23.34 10.06 -4.37
N ALA A 399 24.65 10.18 -4.14
CA ALA A 399 25.65 10.11 -5.20
C ALA A 399 25.70 8.71 -5.86
N GLU A 400 25.63 7.64 -5.08
CA GLU A 400 25.54 6.25 -5.58
C GLU A 400 24.28 6.00 -6.43
N CYS A 401 23.16 6.67 -6.12
CA CYS A 401 21.94 6.68 -6.92
C CYS A 401 21.97 7.64 -8.13
N GLY A 402 23.12 8.23 -8.46
CA GLY A 402 23.30 9.10 -9.62
C GLY A 402 22.73 10.52 -9.46
N LEU A 403 22.35 10.93 -8.25
CA LEU A 403 21.82 12.27 -7.99
C LEU A 403 22.93 13.32 -8.01
N SER A 404 22.73 14.37 -8.81
CA SER A 404 23.69 15.46 -8.96
C SER A 404 23.88 16.26 -7.66
N ARG A 405 24.98 17.00 -7.55
CA ARG A 405 25.19 17.91 -6.40
C ARG A 405 24.05 18.91 -6.23
N SER A 406 23.53 19.48 -7.34
CA SER A 406 22.39 20.39 -7.28
C SER A 406 21.13 19.72 -6.76
N ALA A 407 20.86 18.46 -7.15
CA ALA A 407 19.75 17.68 -6.62
C ALA A 407 19.92 17.38 -5.12
N GLN A 408 21.15 17.09 -4.68
CA GLN A 408 21.47 16.88 -3.26
C GLN A 408 21.29 18.17 -2.42
N GLU A 409 21.77 19.31 -2.93
CA GLU A 409 21.58 20.61 -2.23
C GLU A 409 20.09 21.00 -2.18
N TYR A 410 19.31 20.74 -3.23
CA TYR A 410 17.86 20.96 -3.21
C TYR A 410 17.16 20.12 -2.13
N MET A 411 17.52 18.84 -1.98
CA MET A 411 16.90 17.92 -1.01
C MET A 411 17.49 18.00 0.40
N ARG A 412 18.62 18.71 0.59
CA ARG A 412 19.31 18.81 1.88
C ARG A 412 18.41 19.22 3.05
N PRO A 413 17.44 20.16 2.90
CA PRO A 413 16.54 20.53 3.99
C PRO A 413 15.72 19.36 4.56
N ALA A 414 15.42 18.34 3.73
CA ALA A 414 14.73 17.14 4.21
C ALA A 414 15.49 16.36 5.30
N PHE A 415 16.81 16.56 5.40
CA PHE A 415 17.66 15.89 6.37
C PHE A 415 18.09 16.81 7.52
N SER A 416 17.48 18.01 7.67
CA SER A 416 17.90 19.03 8.64
C SER A 416 17.98 18.50 10.06
N LEU A 417 16.97 17.77 10.55
CA LEU A 417 16.96 17.19 11.89
C LEU A 417 18.16 16.26 12.15
N ALA A 418 18.63 15.55 11.14
CA ALA A 418 19.82 14.69 11.26
C ALA A 418 21.13 15.46 11.14
N LEU A 419 21.12 16.70 10.58
CA LEU A 419 22.31 17.52 10.35
C LEU A 419 22.59 18.47 11.53
N GLU A 420 21.63 18.69 12.39
CA GLU A 420 21.79 19.39 13.68
C GLU A 420 22.61 18.54 14.68
#